data_81c5ed071ea678ac51b360500d9688f9
#
_entry.id   81c5ed071ea678ac51b360500d9688f9
#
_cell.length_a   1.000
_cell.length_b   1.000
_cell.length_c   1.000
_cell.angle_alpha   90.00
_cell.angle_beta   90.00
_cell.angle_gamma   90.00
#
_symmetry.space_group_name_H-M   'P 1'
#
loop_
_entity.id
_entity.type
_entity.pdbx_description
1 polymer ?
#
loop_
_entity_poly.entity_id
_entity_poly.type
_entity_poly.pdbx_seq_one_letter_code
_entity_poly.pdbx_strand_id
1 'polypeptide(L)'
;MEFVEALNQHAHMQGFSSGNGHMFWSFTDTLIKTTKDSVVKCQVQLRGGHLGDIDYHNGKIYGSFMLDALPGHAWADWSGYKLMVFDEYDLRTLDVINLDICDYYKSITCTPEDTRGFQGIDGVTIAPDPVTGEDKIFIACALFTGEKYSNQIILQFDMTGKYETEYHIPTGNTVYGIQNLDYDADNKEFWFTTYGSSQPYQAKYVLYCVSGDFKEIRRTYKFSTPYGLDCLGKEGFYACYQFARNGRRGGAAYRCDEAWFETPKSNDELKELIYGDIEA
;
A
#
# COMPACT_ATOMS: atom_id res chain seq x y z
N MET A 1 -12.30 7.72 15.68
CA MET A 1 -12.06 6.78 14.56
C MET A 1 -12.69 7.35 13.32
N GLU A 2 -11.99 7.25 12.19
CA GLU A 2 -12.55 7.56 10.87
C GLU A 2 -12.88 6.27 10.14
N PHE A 3 -13.97 6.22 9.39
CA PHE A 3 -14.31 5.06 8.60
C PHE A 3 -15.08 5.42 7.33
N VAL A 4 -15.06 4.50 6.36
CA VAL A 4 -15.83 4.60 5.13
C VAL A 4 -16.31 3.21 4.69
N GLU A 5 -17.50 3.12 4.14
CA GLU A 5 -17.98 1.93 3.46
C GLU A 5 -17.64 2.01 1.96
N ALA A 6 -17.02 0.98 1.42
CA ALA A 6 -16.84 0.86 -0.03
C ALA A 6 -18.20 0.65 -0.71
N LEU A 7 -18.38 1.31 -1.84
CA LEU A 7 -19.61 1.14 -2.63
C LEU A 7 -19.61 -0.15 -3.45
N ASN A 8 -18.43 -0.66 -3.78
CA ASN A 8 -18.26 -1.92 -4.49
C ASN A 8 -18.17 -3.07 -3.48
N GLN A 9 -19.08 -4.05 -3.60
CA GLN A 9 -19.14 -5.19 -2.69
C GLN A 9 -17.97 -6.17 -2.87
N HIS A 10 -17.30 -6.17 -4.01
CA HIS A 10 -16.21 -7.09 -4.33
C HIS A 10 -14.82 -6.51 -4.06
N ALA A 11 -14.71 -5.20 -4.04
CA ALA A 11 -13.45 -4.51 -3.79
C ALA A 11 -13.05 -4.61 -2.31
N HIS A 12 -11.80 -4.88 -2.04
CA HIS A 12 -11.25 -4.78 -0.69
C HIS A 12 -10.32 -3.57 -0.57
N MET A 13 -10.11 -3.12 0.66
CA MET A 13 -9.24 -2.01 0.95
C MET A 13 -7.79 -2.37 0.61
N GLN A 14 -7.09 -1.45 -0.02
CA GLN A 14 -5.70 -1.62 -0.47
C GLN A 14 -4.75 -0.64 0.21
N GLY A 15 -5.19 0.58 0.45
CA GLY A 15 -4.35 1.63 1.01
C GLY A 15 -5.14 2.79 1.58
N PHE A 16 -4.42 3.65 2.27
CA PHE A 16 -4.95 4.82 2.93
C PHE A 16 -3.88 5.91 3.00
N SER A 17 -4.28 7.14 2.81
CA SER A 17 -3.43 8.29 3.08
C SER A 17 -4.27 9.50 3.51
N SER A 18 -3.67 10.46 4.19
CA SER A 18 -4.35 11.67 4.64
C SER A 18 -3.61 12.95 4.25
N GLY A 19 -4.37 14.02 4.03
CA GLY A 19 -3.78 15.31 3.71
C GLY A 19 -4.83 16.43 3.66
N ASN A 20 -4.42 17.66 3.97
CA ASN A 20 -5.29 18.84 3.95
C ASN A 20 -6.65 18.67 4.66
N GLY A 21 -6.65 17.89 5.78
CA GLY A 21 -7.86 17.66 6.55
C GLY A 21 -8.84 16.66 5.95
N HIS A 22 -8.42 15.91 4.94
CA HIS A 22 -9.18 14.85 4.30
C HIS A 22 -8.49 13.51 4.44
N MET A 23 -9.26 12.44 4.25
CA MET A 23 -8.86 11.05 4.23
C MET A 23 -9.09 10.48 2.84
N PHE A 24 -8.13 9.71 2.34
CA PHE A 24 -8.19 9.06 1.05
C PHE A 24 -8.09 7.56 1.25
N TRP A 25 -8.94 6.81 0.58
CA TRP A 25 -9.12 5.38 0.76
C TRP A 25 -9.07 4.71 -0.60
N SER A 26 -8.11 3.82 -0.82
CA SER A 26 -8.10 3.00 -2.02
C SER A 26 -8.73 1.63 -1.76
N PHE A 27 -9.56 1.24 -2.70
CA PHE A 27 -10.06 -0.12 -2.85
C PHE A 27 -9.66 -0.60 -4.23
N THR A 28 -9.64 -1.87 -4.46
CA THR A 28 -9.14 -2.48 -5.71
C THR A 28 -9.54 -1.71 -7.00
N ASP A 29 -10.71 -1.13 -7.04
CA ASP A 29 -11.25 -0.42 -8.21
C ASP A 29 -11.86 0.95 -7.88
N THR A 30 -11.71 1.44 -6.67
CA THR A 30 -12.36 2.68 -6.23
C THR A 30 -11.44 3.49 -5.32
N LEU A 31 -11.33 4.78 -5.61
CA LEU A 31 -10.70 5.76 -4.72
C LEU A 31 -11.79 6.65 -4.11
N ILE A 32 -11.77 6.81 -2.78
CA ILE A 32 -12.78 7.56 -2.04
C ILE A 32 -12.10 8.64 -1.22
N LYS A 33 -12.66 9.85 -1.20
CA LYS A 33 -12.27 10.94 -0.32
C LYS A 33 -13.35 11.18 0.72
N THR A 34 -12.93 11.26 1.99
CA THR A 34 -13.82 11.62 3.10
C THR A 34 -13.28 12.82 3.90
N THR A 35 -14.15 13.43 4.69
CA THR A 35 -13.71 14.27 5.80
C THR A 35 -13.21 13.40 6.96
N LYS A 36 -12.61 14.04 7.97
CA LYS A 36 -12.29 13.40 9.26
C LYS A 36 -13.50 12.86 10.01
N ASP A 37 -14.69 13.41 9.73
CA ASP A 37 -15.96 12.94 10.30
C ASP A 37 -16.62 11.86 9.42
N SER A 38 -15.85 11.17 8.60
CA SER A 38 -16.30 10.05 7.76
C SER A 38 -17.36 10.40 6.69
N VAL A 39 -17.50 11.68 6.35
CA VAL A 39 -18.44 12.12 5.30
C VAL A 39 -17.78 11.98 3.94
N VAL A 40 -18.33 11.14 3.08
CA VAL A 40 -17.85 10.99 1.67
C VAL A 40 -18.04 12.30 0.93
N LYS A 41 -16.97 12.83 0.35
CA LYS A 41 -16.96 14.06 -0.47
C LYS A 41 -17.05 13.76 -1.96
N CYS A 42 -16.23 12.82 -2.40
CA CYS A 42 -16.25 12.32 -3.77
C CYS A 42 -15.64 10.93 -3.83
N GLN A 43 -15.87 10.27 -4.94
CA GLN A 43 -15.28 8.98 -5.27
C GLN A 43 -15.10 8.84 -6.76
N VAL A 44 -14.13 8.04 -7.17
CA VAL A 44 -13.91 7.64 -8.55
C VAL A 44 -13.78 6.13 -8.63
N GLN A 45 -14.48 5.54 -9.60
CA GLN A 45 -14.34 4.12 -9.92
C GLN A 45 -13.36 3.98 -11.08
N LEU A 46 -12.35 3.18 -10.90
CA LEU A 46 -11.36 2.83 -11.91
C LEU A 46 -11.75 1.53 -12.61
N ARG A 47 -11.37 1.38 -13.85
CA ARG A 47 -11.67 0.18 -14.63
C ARG A 47 -10.40 -0.33 -15.32
N GLY A 48 -10.37 -1.64 -15.55
CA GLY A 48 -9.32 -2.28 -16.32
C GLY A 48 -8.02 -2.48 -15.55
N GLY A 49 -8.11 -2.60 -14.22
CA GLY A 49 -6.94 -2.88 -13.39
C GLY A 49 -7.21 -2.86 -11.90
N HIS A 50 -6.14 -2.91 -11.16
CA HIS A 50 -6.10 -2.99 -9.72
C HIS A 50 -5.38 -1.76 -9.16
N LEU A 51 -6.10 -0.93 -8.42
CA LEU A 51 -5.52 0.14 -7.60
C LEU A 51 -5.02 -0.49 -6.30
N GLY A 52 -3.73 -0.35 -6.04
CA GLY A 52 -3.09 -0.76 -4.80
C GLY A 52 -3.08 0.34 -3.75
N ASP A 53 -1.95 0.51 -3.12
CA ASP A 53 -1.72 1.55 -2.12
C ASP A 53 -1.74 2.95 -2.72
N ILE A 54 -1.91 3.95 -1.86
CA ILE A 54 -1.96 5.36 -2.23
C ILE A 54 -1.13 6.21 -1.26
N ASP A 55 -0.55 7.29 -1.78
CA ASP A 55 0.16 8.29 -1.01
C ASP A 55 -0.32 9.71 -1.35
N TYR A 56 -0.52 10.53 -0.33
CA TYR A 56 -0.81 11.95 -0.48
C TYR A 56 0.48 12.76 -0.44
N HIS A 57 0.77 13.44 -1.53
CA HIS A 57 1.95 14.31 -1.60
C HIS A 57 1.63 15.61 -2.35
N ASN A 58 1.85 16.76 -1.70
CA ASN A 58 1.73 18.10 -2.30
C ASN A 58 0.42 18.35 -3.07
N GLY A 59 -0.73 18.03 -2.46
CA GLY A 59 -2.05 18.30 -3.06
C GLY A 59 -2.48 17.27 -4.12
N LYS A 60 -1.79 16.15 -4.21
CA LYS A 60 -2.09 15.06 -5.14
C LYS A 60 -2.11 13.73 -4.42
N ILE A 61 -2.87 12.78 -4.96
CA ILE A 61 -2.86 11.40 -4.52
C ILE A 61 -2.17 10.57 -5.59
N TYR A 62 -1.15 9.83 -5.20
CA TYR A 62 -0.40 8.92 -6.06
C TYR A 62 -0.81 7.50 -5.71
N GLY A 63 -1.21 6.70 -6.70
CA GLY A 63 -1.66 5.33 -6.47
C GLY A 63 -0.98 4.35 -7.40
N SER A 64 -0.47 3.25 -6.85
CA SER A 64 0.04 2.14 -7.65
C SER A 64 -1.11 1.50 -8.42
N PHE A 65 -0.91 1.22 -9.69
CA PHE A 65 -1.96 0.65 -10.53
C PHE A 65 -1.44 -0.41 -11.49
N MET A 66 -2.03 -1.58 -11.43
CA MET A 66 -1.73 -2.70 -12.32
C MET A 66 -2.87 -2.87 -13.32
N LEU A 67 -2.54 -2.86 -14.60
CA LEU A 67 -3.53 -3.12 -15.66
C LEU A 67 -3.90 -4.60 -15.69
N ASP A 68 -5.20 -4.89 -15.87
CA ASP A 68 -5.69 -6.26 -15.98
C ASP A 68 -4.88 -7.09 -16.97
N ALA A 69 -4.76 -8.37 -16.67
CA ALA A 69 -4.15 -9.34 -17.58
C ALA A 69 -4.90 -9.36 -18.93
N LEU A 70 -4.15 -9.63 -19.98
CA LEU A 70 -4.76 -9.83 -21.31
C LEU A 70 -5.65 -11.09 -21.28
N PRO A 71 -6.70 -11.16 -22.11
CA PRO A 71 -7.57 -12.33 -22.19
C PRO A 71 -6.79 -13.63 -22.40
N GLY A 72 -7.04 -14.63 -21.55
CA GLY A 72 -6.37 -15.93 -21.62
C GLY A 72 -5.07 -16.04 -20.80
N HIS A 73 -4.65 -14.96 -20.15
CA HIS A 73 -3.49 -14.96 -19.24
C HIS A 73 -3.90 -15.23 -17.79
N ALA A 74 -2.92 -15.59 -16.94
CA ALA A 74 -3.14 -15.75 -15.51
C ALA A 74 -3.48 -14.41 -14.84
N TRP A 75 -4.20 -14.44 -13.73
CA TRP A 75 -4.66 -13.23 -13.04
C TRP A 75 -3.53 -12.28 -12.61
N ALA A 76 -2.33 -12.80 -12.31
CA ALA A 76 -1.17 -12.00 -11.92
C ALA A 76 -0.25 -11.64 -13.11
N ASP A 77 -0.65 -11.96 -14.33
CA ASP A 77 0.08 -11.59 -15.55
C ASP A 77 -0.40 -10.21 -16.03
N TRP A 78 -0.11 -9.21 -15.22
CA TRP A 78 -0.53 -7.84 -15.44
C TRP A 78 0.00 -7.29 -16.77
N SER A 79 -0.84 -6.64 -17.54
CA SER A 79 -0.47 -6.10 -18.86
C SER A 79 0.33 -4.80 -18.80
N GLY A 80 0.43 -4.18 -17.63
CA GLY A 80 1.23 -2.97 -17.41
C GLY A 80 1.17 -2.45 -15.99
N TYR A 81 2.12 -1.60 -15.66
CA TYR A 81 2.30 -1.00 -14.35
C TYR A 81 2.32 0.51 -14.46
N LYS A 82 1.55 1.18 -13.63
CA LYS A 82 1.35 2.63 -13.69
C LYS A 82 1.33 3.24 -12.30
N LEU A 83 1.63 4.52 -12.26
CA LEU A 83 1.30 5.39 -11.16
C LEU A 83 0.15 6.29 -11.62
N MET A 84 -0.97 6.18 -10.97
CA MET A 84 -2.11 7.08 -11.18
C MET A 84 -1.93 8.30 -10.30
N VAL A 85 -2.12 9.48 -10.86
CA VAL A 85 -2.04 10.76 -10.14
C VAL A 85 -3.41 11.42 -10.15
N PHE A 86 -3.95 11.68 -8.96
CA PHE A 86 -5.28 12.28 -8.80
C PHE A 86 -5.20 13.64 -8.14
N ASP A 87 -6.12 14.51 -8.50
CA ASP A 87 -6.34 15.78 -7.85
C ASP A 87 -6.95 15.58 -6.45
N GLU A 88 -6.41 16.21 -5.42
CA GLU A 88 -6.94 16.10 -4.06
C GLU A 88 -8.37 16.64 -3.91
N TYR A 89 -8.77 17.58 -4.77
CA TYR A 89 -10.05 18.26 -4.62
C TYR A 89 -11.22 17.40 -5.08
N ASP A 90 -11.16 16.86 -6.29
CA ASP A 90 -12.27 16.15 -6.93
C ASP A 90 -11.95 14.71 -7.37
N LEU A 91 -10.75 14.22 -7.10
CA LEU A 91 -10.22 12.90 -7.47
C LEU A 91 -10.16 12.66 -8.98
N ARG A 92 -10.23 13.70 -9.82
CA ARG A 92 -10.00 13.53 -11.26
C ARG A 92 -8.56 13.08 -11.50
N THR A 93 -8.38 12.23 -12.48
CA THR A 93 -7.03 11.83 -12.91
C THR A 93 -6.33 13.03 -13.55
N LEU A 94 -5.18 13.41 -12.99
CA LEU A 94 -4.31 14.46 -13.50
C LEU A 94 -3.28 13.92 -14.46
N ASP A 95 -2.74 12.73 -14.14
CA ASP A 95 -1.69 12.09 -14.93
C ASP A 95 -1.73 10.56 -14.75
N VAL A 96 -1.11 9.86 -15.70
CA VAL A 96 -0.92 8.41 -15.69
C VAL A 96 0.50 8.13 -16.12
N ILE A 97 1.37 7.94 -15.15
CA ILE A 97 2.80 7.72 -15.34
C ILE A 97 3.02 6.23 -15.60
N ASN A 98 3.64 5.86 -16.71
CA ASN A 98 4.05 4.49 -16.95
C ASN A 98 5.32 4.20 -16.14
N LEU A 99 5.29 3.11 -15.36
CA LEU A 99 6.45 2.67 -14.60
C LEU A 99 7.29 1.72 -15.45
N ASP A 100 8.55 2.07 -15.63
CA ASP A 100 9.49 1.25 -16.38
C ASP A 100 10.06 0.11 -15.52
N ILE A 101 9.20 -0.87 -15.23
CA ILE A 101 9.61 -2.07 -14.50
C ILE A 101 10.61 -2.85 -15.35
N CYS A 102 11.79 -3.15 -14.80
CA CYS A 102 12.84 -3.81 -15.57
C CYS A 102 12.43 -5.19 -16.08
N ASP A 103 12.92 -5.57 -17.26
CA ASP A 103 12.56 -6.81 -17.93
C ASP A 103 12.91 -8.07 -17.13
N TYR A 104 13.90 -7.98 -16.23
CA TYR A 104 14.23 -9.07 -15.34
C TYR A 104 13.05 -9.48 -14.44
N TYR A 105 12.40 -8.52 -13.78
CA TYR A 105 11.23 -8.81 -12.96
C TYR A 105 10.04 -9.27 -13.81
N LYS A 106 9.81 -8.65 -14.96
CA LYS A 106 8.76 -9.07 -15.90
C LYS A 106 8.95 -10.49 -16.43
N SER A 107 10.19 -10.97 -16.50
CA SER A 107 10.49 -12.34 -16.96
C SER A 107 10.20 -13.42 -15.93
N ILE A 108 10.01 -13.06 -14.66
CA ILE A 108 9.71 -13.99 -13.58
C ILE A 108 8.19 -14.18 -13.55
N THR A 109 7.68 -15.09 -14.37
CA THR A 109 6.25 -15.32 -14.53
C THR A 109 5.63 -16.08 -13.37
N CYS A 110 4.39 -15.73 -13.06
CA CYS A 110 3.49 -16.50 -12.21
C CYS A 110 2.62 -17.39 -13.10
N THR A 111 2.45 -18.65 -12.73
CA THR A 111 1.51 -19.57 -13.40
C THR A 111 0.35 -19.95 -12.49
N PRO A 112 -0.77 -20.46 -13.00
CA PRO A 112 -1.88 -20.94 -12.16
C PRO A 112 -1.47 -22.05 -11.19
N GLU A 113 -0.48 -22.87 -11.56
CA GLU A 113 0.02 -23.98 -10.76
C GLU A 113 1.13 -23.55 -9.79
N ASP A 114 1.88 -22.50 -10.15
CA ASP A 114 2.97 -21.95 -9.35
C ASP A 114 2.85 -20.42 -9.26
N THR A 115 2.32 -19.95 -8.15
CA THR A 115 2.11 -18.52 -7.89
C THR A 115 3.39 -17.80 -7.47
N ARG A 116 4.55 -18.46 -7.48
CA ARG A 116 5.83 -17.81 -7.29
C ARG A 116 6.20 -17.00 -8.52
N GLY A 117 6.90 -15.94 -8.31
CA GLY A 117 7.29 -15.02 -9.39
C GLY A 117 6.85 -13.59 -9.10
N PHE A 118 6.82 -12.77 -10.12
CA PHE A 118 6.41 -11.38 -10.02
C PHE A 118 4.88 -11.30 -9.88
N GLN A 119 4.42 -10.85 -8.71
CA GLN A 119 3.00 -10.74 -8.38
C GLN A 119 2.43 -9.34 -8.69
N GLY A 120 3.30 -8.37 -8.94
CA GLY A 120 2.91 -7.00 -9.24
C GLY A 120 3.56 -5.96 -8.33
N ILE A 121 2.92 -4.82 -8.25
CA ILE A 121 3.29 -3.69 -7.41
C ILE A 121 2.11 -3.34 -6.50
N ASP A 122 2.40 -2.88 -5.26
CA ASP A 122 1.32 -2.49 -4.35
C ASP A 122 1.71 -1.24 -3.54
N GLY A 123 2.48 -1.35 -2.47
CA GLY A 123 2.90 -0.21 -1.66
C GLY A 123 3.55 0.91 -2.48
N VAL A 124 3.15 2.15 -2.23
CA VAL A 124 3.68 3.34 -2.92
C VAL A 124 3.86 4.51 -1.96
N THR A 125 4.96 5.25 -2.13
CA THR A 125 5.12 6.57 -1.49
C THR A 125 5.98 7.50 -2.34
N ILE A 126 5.76 8.80 -2.22
CA ILE A 126 6.64 9.84 -2.77
C ILE A 126 7.52 10.36 -1.64
N ALA A 127 8.81 10.20 -1.79
CA ALA A 127 9.77 10.57 -0.76
C ALA A 127 11.04 11.16 -1.37
N PRO A 128 11.83 11.91 -0.60
CA PRO A 128 13.11 12.41 -1.09
C PRO A 128 14.10 11.26 -1.30
N ASP A 129 14.81 11.30 -2.41
CA ASP A 129 15.98 10.46 -2.65
C ASP A 129 17.00 10.62 -1.50
N PRO A 130 17.51 9.53 -0.91
CA PRO A 130 18.40 9.62 0.25
C PRO A 130 19.75 10.31 -0.04
N VAL A 131 20.11 10.47 -1.30
CA VAL A 131 21.38 11.09 -1.72
C VAL A 131 21.17 12.51 -2.24
N THR A 132 20.21 12.71 -3.13
CA THR A 132 19.99 14.00 -3.80
C THR A 132 18.99 14.90 -3.11
N GLY A 133 18.07 14.31 -2.32
CA GLY A 133 16.96 15.03 -1.68
C GLY A 133 15.83 15.42 -2.63
N GLU A 134 15.87 14.98 -3.89
CA GLU A 134 14.79 15.21 -4.86
C GLU A 134 13.65 14.21 -4.62
N ASP A 135 12.41 14.64 -4.84
CA ASP A 135 11.25 13.73 -4.77
C ASP A 135 11.37 12.61 -5.81
N LYS A 136 11.14 11.39 -5.34
CA LYS A 136 11.16 10.15 -6.14
C LYS A 136 9.93 9.32 -5.82
N ILE A 137 9.59 8.44 -6.75
CA ILE A 137 8.56 7.44 -6.59
C ILE A 137 9.21 6.17 -6.03
N PHE A 138 8.74 5.70 -4.87
CA PHE A 138 9.12 4.41 -4.31
C PHE A 138 7.95 3.44 -4.43
N ILE A 139 8.18 2.30 -5.07
CA ILE A 139 7.17 1.29 -5.34
C ILE A 139 7.62 -0.06 -4.77
N ALA A 140 6.77 -0.68 -3.97
CA ALA A 140 7.00 -2.03 -3.51
C ALA A 140 6.74 -3.05 -4.63
N CYS A 141 7.72 -3.90 -4.87
CA CYS A 141 7.66 -4.98 -5.84
C CYS A 141 7.30 -6.29 -5.13
N ALA A 142 6.13 -6.83 -5.40
CA ALA A 142 5.72 -8.13 -4.90
C ALA A 142 6.37 -9.25 -5.73
N LEU A 143 7.44 -9.83 -5.20
CA LEU A 143 8.17 -10.91 -5.85
C LEU A 143 8.30 -12.11 -4.91
N PHE A 144 7.67 -13.21 -5.26
CA PHE A 144 7.74 -14.46 -4.53
C PHE A 144 8.40 -15.56 -5.35
N THR A 145 9.65 -15.87 -5.05
CA THR A 145 10.44 -16.88 -5.77
C THR A 145 11.15 -17.86 -4.85
N GLY A 146 10.60 -18.13 -3.68
CA GLY A 146 11.20 -19.04 -2.70
C GLY A 146 12.53 -18.51 -2.15
N GLU A 147 13.50 -19.42 -1.97
CA GLU A 147 14.77 -19.07 -1.31
C GLU A 147 15.61 -18.03 -2.04
N LYS A 148 15.45 -17.88 -3.36
CA LYS A 148 16.27 -16.97 -4.17
C LYS A 148 16.03 -15.50 -3.84
N TYR A 149 14.81 -15.16 -3.39
CA TYR A 149 14.44 -13.79 -3.05
C TYR A 149 13.81 -13.74 -1.65
N SER A 150 14.67 -13.83 -0.64
CA SER A 150 14.27 -13.76 0.76
C SER A 150 14.08 -12.33 1.26
N ASN A 151 13.99 -11.35 0.36
CA ASN A 151 13.94 -9.93 0.66
C ASN A 151 12.63 -9.33 0.18
N GLN A 152 12.14 -8.32 0.88
CA GLN A 152 11.22 -7.36 0.30
C GLN A 152 11.99 -6.43 -0.63
N ILE A 153 11.36 -6.02 -1.74
CA ILE A 153 12.01 -5.24 -2.78
C ILE A 153 11.24 -3.93 -2.98
N ILE A 154 11.95 -2.82 -2.94
CA ILE A 154 11.42 -1.49 -3.23
C ILE A 154 12.18 -0.94 -4.44
N LEU A 155 11.44 -0.53 -5.47
CA LEU A 155 11.96 0.07 -6.68
C LEU A 155 11.86 1.59 -6.57
N GLN A 156 12.90 2.30 -6.99
CA GLN A 156 12.92 3.76 -7.07
C GLN A 156 12.85 4.20 -8.53
N PHE A 157 11.96 5.17 -8.78
CA PHE A 157 11.81 5.81 -10.08
C PHE A 157 11.94 7.33 -9.94
N ASP A 158 12.36 7.99 -11.01
CA ASP A 158 12.17 9.44 -11.09
C ASP A 158 10.67 9.79 -11.24
N MET A 159 10.32 11.06 -11.10
CA MET A 159 8.93 11.52 -11.19
C MET A 159 8.31 11.39 -12.58
N THR A 160 9.04 10.90 -13.58
CA THR A 160 8.53 10.55 -14.92
C THR A 160 8.24 9.06 -15.07
N GLY A 161 8.56 8.24 -14.07
CA GLY A 161 8.38 6.79 -14.06
C GLY A 161 9.55 6.00 -14.63
N LYS A 162 10.69 6.66 -14.89
CA LYS A 162 11.89 5.99 -15.31
C LYS A 162 12.60 5.34 -14.13
N TYR A 163 12.86 4.04 -14.23
CA TYR A 163 13.60 3.27 -13.23
C TYR A 163 15.00 3.86 -12.97
N GLU A 164 15.38 3.95 -11.69
CA GLU A 164 16.70 4.42 -11.25
C GLU A 164 17.49 3.35 -10.49
N THR A 165 16.90 2.76 -9.46
CA THR A 165 17.56 1.77 -8.60
C THR A 165 16.54 0.93 -7.82
N GLU A 166 17.03 -0.03 -7.04
CA GLU A 166 16.23 -0.90 -6.19
C GLU A 166 16.91 -1.16 -4.85
N TYR A 167 16.10 -1.48 -3.85
CA TYR A 167 16.53 -1.78 -2.50
C TYR A 167 16.01 -3.15 -2.08
N HIS A 168 16.89 -3.99 -1.53
CA HIS A 168 16.59 -5.32 -1.05
C HIS A 168 16.66 -5.34 0.47
N ILE A 169 15.51 -5.52 1.13
CA ILE A 169 15.39 -5.49 2.58
C ILE A 169 15.30 -6.92 3.11
N PRO A 170 16.24 -7.39 3.95
CA PRO A 170 16.36 -8.80 4.33
C PRO A 170 15.33 -9.19 5.42
N THR A 171 14.06 -9.03 5.14
CA THR A 171 12.94 -9.36 6.03
C THR A 171 12.29 -10.70 5.75
N GLY A 172 12.81 -11.48 4.79
CA GLY A 172 12.03 -12.50 4.12
C GLY A 172 11.02 -11.86 3.15
N ASN A 173 10.37 -12.66 2.31
CA ASN A 173 9.31 -12.17 1.46
C ASN A 173 7.96 -12.83 1.77
N THR A 174 6.89 -12.27 1.26
CA THR A 174 5.55 -12.83 1.31
C THR A 174 4.98 -12.95 -0.10
N VAL A 175 3.91 -13.74 -0.26
CA VAL A 175 3.31 -13.97 -1.60
C VAL A 175 2.96 -12.66 -2.30
N TYR A 176 2.42 -11.68 -1.56
CA TYR A 176 2.01 -10.39 -2.13
C TYR A 176 2.93 -9.23 -1.75
N GLY A 177 4.05 -9.52 -1.07
CA GLY A 177 5.06 -8.52 -0.76
C GLY A 177 4.61 -7.47 0.26
N ILE A 178 5.01 -6.24 0.00
CA ILE A 178 4.64 -5.06 0.79
C ILE A 178 3.29 -4.55 0.27
N GLN A 179 2.30 -4.47 1.17
CA GLN A 179 0.97 -3.97 0.85
C GLN A 179 0.90 -2.44 0.92
N ASN A 180 1.48 -1.85 1.95
CA ASN A 180 1.52 -0.40 2.13
C ASN A 180 2.95 0.03 2.41
N LEU A 181 3.31 1.17 1.84
CA LEU A 181 4.62 1.80 1.98
C LEU A 181 4.41 3.28 2.24
N ASP A 182 5.03 3.81 3.29
CA ASP A 182 4.95 5.22 3.61
C ASP A 182 6.29 5.78 4.13
N TYR A 183 6.44 7.10 4.08
CA TYR A 183 7.66 7.79 4.45
C TYR A 183 7.43 8.80 5.58
N ASP A 184 8.09 8.59 6.70
CA ASP A 184 8.17 9.55 7.79
C ASP A 184 9.26 10.60 7.51
N ALA A 185 8.84 11.78 7.09
CA ALA A 185 9.74 12.87 6.75
C ALA A 185 10.46 13.47 7.97
N ASP A 186 9.86 13.40 9.16
CA ASP A 186 10.46 13.93 10.40
C ASP A 186 11.65 13.07 10.85
N ASN A 187 11.50 11.74 10.78
CA ASN A 187 12.51 10.78 11.21
C ASN A 187 13.39 10.25 10.06
N LYS A 188 13.02 10.56 8.82
CA LYS A 188 13.66 10.05 7.60
C LYS A 188 13.71 8.53 7.60
N GLU A 189 12.53 7.93 7.70
CA GLU A 189 12.32 6.49 7.79
C GLU A 189 11.21 6.05 6.85
N PHE A 190 11.36 4.86 6.28
CA PHE A 190 10.27 4.21 5.58
C PHE A 190 9.58 3.21 6.49
N TRP A 191 8.26 3.18 6.39
CA TRP A 191 7.41 2.23 7.08
C TRP A 191 6.65 1.40 6.06
N PHE A 192 6.58 0.09 6.28
CA PHE A 192 5.81 -0.76 5.39
C PHE A 192 5.21 -1.97 6.08
N THR A 193 4.09 -2.43 5.55
CA THR A 193 3.38 -3.62 6.01
C THR A 193 3.52 -4.75 5.00
N THR A 194 3.66 -5.99 5.48
CA THR A 194 3.74 -7.17 4.62
C THR A 194 2.42 -7.94 4.61
N TYR A 195 2.08 -8.52 3.45
CA TYR A 195 0.82 -9.19 3.20
C TYR A 195 0.99 -10.57 2.56
N GLY A 196 -0.02 -11.43 2.77
CA GLY A 196 -0.10 -12.74 2.16
C GLY A 196 0.41 -13.89 3.03
N SER A 197 0.33 -15.10 2.50
CA SER A 197 0.76 -16.29 3.22
C SER A 197 2.27 -16.37 3.30
N SER A 198 2.77 -16.84 4.44
CA SER A 198 4.20 -17.02 4.68
C SER A 198 4.64 -18.44 4.42
N GLN A 199 5.84 -18.61 3.87
CA GLN A 199 6.58 -19.87 3.72
C GLN A 199 8.03 -19.65 4.12
N PRO A 200 8.75 -20.61 4.62
CA PRO A 200 9.51 -20.62 5.87
C PRO A 200 10.34 -19.38 6.20
N TYR A 201 10.51 -18.45 5.33
CA TYR A 201 11.33 -17.24 5.54
C TYR A 201 10.53 -15.94 5.56
N GLN A 202 9.21 -16.01 5.74
CA GLN A 202 8.32 -14.89 5.46
C GLN A 202 7.65 -14.39 6.71
N ALA A 203 7.68 -13.08 6.88
CA ALA A 203 6.93 -12.40 7.89
C ALA A 203 5.56 -11.98 7.33
N LYS A 204 4.51 -12.66 7.77
CA LYS A 204 3.13 -12.32 7.46
C LYS A 204 2.61 -11.30 8.47
N TYR A 205 1.99 -10.23 7.97
CA TYR A 205 1.42 -9.17 8.80
C TYR A 205 2.43 -8.60 9.80
N VAL A 206 3.52 -8.10 9.25
CA VAL A 206 4.55 -7.42 10.03
C VAL A 206 4.67 -5.99 9.52
N LEU A 207 4.77 -5.08 10.43
CA LEU A 207 5.12 -3.69 10.19
C LEU A 207 6.63 -3.53 10.42
N TYR A 208 7.30 -3.02 9.43
CA TYR A 208 8.73 -2.70 9.47
C TYR A 208 8.95 -1.21 9.39
N CYS A 209 9.90 -0.73 10.20
CA CYS A 209 10.51 0.58 10.06
C CYS A 209 11.96 0.39 9.62
N VAL A 210 12.34 1.04 8.54
CA VAL A 210 13.69 0.98 7.98
C VAL A 210 14.27 2.38 7.80
N SER A 211 15.61 2.47 7.79
CA SER A 211 16.29 3.74 7.52
C SER A 211 15.95 4.30 6.14
N GLY A 212 16.03 5.62 5.96
CA GLY A 212 15.73 6.29 4.69
C GLY A 212 16.59 5.86 3.52
N ASP A 213 17.73 5.20 3.76
CA ASP A 213 18.59 4.60 2.74
C ASP A 213 18.42 3.07 2.62
N PHE A 214 17.40 2.50 3.28
CA PHE A 214 17.03 1.08 3.31
C PHE A 214 18.12 0.11 3.82
N LYS A 215 19.17 0.59 4.49
CA LYS A 215 20.27 -0.27 4.94
C LYS A 215 20.03 -0.91 6.30
N GLU A 216 19.14 -0.34 7.11
CA GLU A 216 18.92 -0.78 8.48
C GLU A 216 17.43 -1.02 8.73
N ILE A 217 17.08 -2.20 9.26
CA ILE A 217 15.77 -2.45 9.87
C ILE A 217 15.84 -1.94 11.30
N ARG A 218 15.16 -0.84 11.58
CA ARG A 218 15.23 -0.17 12.89
C ARG A 218 14.26 -0.75 13.89
N ARG A 219 13.03 -1.06 13.44
CA ARG A 219 11.96 -1.57 14.30
C ARG A 219 11.08 -2.55 13.55
N THR A 220 10.47 -3.46 14.31
CA THR A 220 9.60 -4.50 13.73
C THR A 220 8.47 -4.80 14.70
N TYR A 221 7.24 -4.78 14.20
CA TYR A 221 6.04 -5.03 14.98
C TYR A 221 5.17 -6.09 14.31
N LYS A 222 4.45 -6.88 15.12
CA LYS A 222 3.34 -7.67 14.59
C LYS A 222 2.18 -6.74 14.29
N PHE A 223 1.73 -6.71 13.05
CA PHE A 223 0.64 -5.85 12.62
C PHE A 223 -0.41 -6.69 11.90
N SER A 224 -1.60 -6.81 12.48
CA SER A 224 -2.60 -7.79 12.05
C SER A 224 -3.35 -7.40 10.78
N THR A 225 -3.20 -6.17 10.29
CA THR A 225 -3.90 -5.75 9.08
C THR A 225 -3.02 -4.87 8.18
N PRO A 226 -2.77 -5.30 6.97
CA PRO A 226 -1.93 -4.57 6.02
C PRO A 226 -2.76 -3.71 5.06
N TYR A 227 -3.85 -3.08 5.50
CA TYR A 227 -4.79 -2.43 4.59
C TYR A 227 -4.63 -0.92 4.49
N GLY A 228 -3.69 -0.34 5.21
CA GLY A 228 -3.35 1.06 5.12
C GLY A 228 -2.53 1.51 6.34
N LEU A 229 -1.54 2.29 6.05
CA LEU A 229 -0.70 2.98 7.03
C LEU A 229 -0.44 4.38 6.49
N ASP A 230 -0.47 5.37 7.37
CA ASP A 230 -0.13 6.75 7.02
C ASP A 230 0.70 7.35 8.14
N CYS A 231 1.91 7.77 7.84
CA CYS A 231 2.88 8.32 8.79
C CYS A 231 2.68 9.83 8.92
N LEU A 232 2.32 10.29 10.09
CA LEU A 232 2.08 11.69 10.38
C LEU A 232 3.27 12.39 11.06
N GLY A 233 4.45 11.80 10.91
CA GLY A 233 5.66 12.27 11.59
C GLY A 233 5.48 12.26 13.11
N LYS A 234 5.78 13.38 13.78
CA LYS A 234 5.63 13.53 15.23
C LYS A 234 4.19 13.39 15.74
N GLU A 235 3.22 13.44 14.86
CA GLU A 235 1.82 13.28 15.23
C GLU A 235 1.39 11.81 15.32
N GLY A 236 2.26 10.86 15.00
CA GLY A 236 2.00 9.42 15.04
C GLY A 236 1.57 8.86 13.68
N PHE A 237 0.54 8.02 13.69
CA PHE A 237 0.13 7.24 12.51
C PHE A 237 -1.38 7.17 12.41
N TYR A 238 -1.86 6.88 11.18
CA TYR A 238 -3.10 6.18 10.98
C TYR A 238 -2.81 4.71 10.68
N ALA A 239 -3.41 3.81 11.47
CA ALA A 239 -3.40 2.37 11.24
C ALA A 239 -4.77 1.94 10.73
N CYS A 240 -4.84 1.28 9.57
CA CYS A 240 -6.10 1.03 8.90
C CYS A 240 -6.48 -0.44 8.88
N TYR A 241 -7.78 -0.68 8.99
CA TYR A 241 -8.40 -1.99 9.07
C TYR A 241 -9.55 -2.09 8.08
N GLN A 242 -9.69 -3.25 7.46
CA GLN A 242 -10.84 -3.55 6.63
C GLN A 242 -11.94 -4.19 7.47
N PHE A 243 -13.17 -3.81 7.24
CA PHE A 243 -14.34 -4.49 7.77
C PHE A 243 -15.34 -4.87 6.66
N ALA A 244 -16.32 -5.70 7.00
CA ALA A 244 -17.42 -6.04 6.12
C ALA A 244 -18.75 -5.88 6.88
N ARG A 245 -19.69 -5.14 6.32
CA ARG A 245 -21.02 -4.90 6.89
C ARG A 245 -22.07 -4.95 5.79
N ASN A 246 -23.15 -5.71 6.01
CA ASN A 246 -24.27 -5.82 5.08
C ASN A 246 -23.85 -6.15 3.63
N GLY A 247 -22.85 -7.03 3.46
CA GLY A 247 -22.32 -7.41 2.15
C GLY A 247 -21.43 -6.35 1.48
N ARG A 248 -21.12 -5.26 2.15
CA ARG A 248 -20.20 -4.22 1.69
C ARG A 248 -18.89 -4.30 2.46
N ARG A 249 -17.81 -3.88 1.82
CA ARG A 249 -16.52 -3.70 2.46
C ARG A 249 -16.28 -2.23 2.76
N GLY A 250 -15.59 -1.97 3.85
CA GLY A 250 -15.22 -0.65 4.27
C GLY A 250 -13.84 -0.62 4.90
N GLY A 251 -13.36 0.56 5.20
CA GLY A 251 -12.12 0.82 5.90
C GLY A 251 -12.36 1.61 7.18
N ALA A 252 -11.56 1.33 8.20
CA ALA A 252 -11.51 2.10 9.43
C ALA A 252 -10.07 2.50 9.71
N ALA A 253 -9.81 3.78 9.98
CA ALA A 253 -8.50 4.31 10.31
C ALA A 253 -8.47 4.76 11.77
N TYR A 254 -7.47 4.29 12.50
CA TYR A 254 -7.22 4.68 13.88
C TYR A 254 -5.99 5.56 13.96
N ARG A 255 -6.15 6.75 14.51
CA ARG A 255 -5.00 7.57 14.85
C ARG A 255 -4.35 7.00 16.11
N CYS A 256 -3.06 6.71 16.03
CA CYS A 256 -2.30 6.09 17.11
C CYS A 256 -0.86 6.62 17.13
N ASP A 257 -0.16 6.34 18.21
CA ASP A 257 1.29 6.47 18.30
C ASP A 257 1.97 5.12 18.05
N GLU A 258 3.30 5.10 18.05
CA GLU A 258 4.09 3.89 17.82
C GLU A 258 3.84 2.81 18.89
N ALA A 259 3.52 3.21 20.13
CA ALA A 259 3.23 2.28 21.22
C ALA A 259 1.99 1.40 20.93
N TRP A 260 1.10 1.84 20.05
CA TRP A 260 -0.02 1.02 19.57
C TRP A 260 0.44 -0.28 18.92
N PHE A 261 1.58 -0.26 18.22
CA PHE A 261 2.12 -1.42 17.52
C PHE A 261 2.84 -2.40 18.43
N GLU A 262 3.30 -1.96 19.62
CA GLU A 262 3.97 -2.82 20.60
C GLU A 262 3.05 -3.88 21.21
N THR A 263 1.73 -3.60 21.24
CA THR A 263 0.73 -4.52 21.76
C THR A 263 -0.22 -4.94 20.64
N PRO A 264 0.05 -6.04 19.94
CA PRO A 264 -0.80 -6.52 18.86
C PRO A 264 -2.22 -6.77 19.36
N LYS A 265 -3.21 -6.23 18.65
CA LYS A 265 -4.62 -6.44 18.94
C LYS A 265 -5.04 -7.82 18.51
N SER A 266 -5.82 -8.51 19.34
CA SER A 266 -6.49 -9.75 18.95
C SER A 266 -7.59 -9.45 17.89
N ASN A 267 -7.97 -10.46 17.14
CA ASN A 267 -9.06 -10.31 16.16
C ASN A 267 -10.38 -9.87 16.82
N ASP A 268 -10.62 -10.26 18.06
CA ASP A 268 -11.85 -9.89 18.78
C ASP A 268 -11.80 -8.44 19.25
N GLU A 269 -10.65 -7.98 19.77
CA GLU A 269 -10.43 -6.55 20.09
C GLU A 269 -10.57 -5.66 18.84
N LEU A 270 -10.03 -6.08 17.70
CA LEU A 270 -10.18 -5.35 16.44
C LEU A 270 -11.64 -5.31 15.96
N LYS A 271 -12.36 -6.41 16.11
CA LYS A 271 -13.78 -6.45 15.79
C LYS A 271 -14.58 -5.51 16.70
N GLU A 272 -14.32 -5.53 18.00
CA GLU A 272 -15.00 -4.64 18.94
C GLU A 272 -14.71 -3.18 18.63
N LEU A 273 -13.45 -2.83 18.35
CA LEU A 273 -13.08 -1.49 17.94
C LEU A 273 -13.77 -1.05 16.65
N ILE A 274 -13.85 -1.91 15.65
CA ILE A 274 -14.44 -1.59 14.35
C ILE A 274 -15.95 -1.56 14.42
N TYR A 275 -16.57 -2.62 14.95
CA TYR A 275 -18.02 -2.78 14.91
C TYR A 275 -18.72 -2.05 16.06
N GLY A 276 -18.11 -1.96 17.24
CA GLY A 276 -18.63 -1.21 18.35
C GLY A 276 -18.83 0.27 18.06
N ASP A 277 -17.86 0.87 17.32
CA ASP A 277 -17.96 2.28 16.91
C ASP A 277 -18.89 2.51 15.70
N ILE A 278 -19.10 1.49 14.86
CA ILE A 278 -20.01 1.58 13.70
C ILE A 278 -21.48 1.38 14.10
N GLU A 279 -21.72 0.65 15.18
CA GLU A 279 -23.08 0.38 15.70
C GLU A 279 -23.58 1.46 16.68
N ALA A 280 -22.69 2.35 17.12
CA ALA A 280 -23.02 3.48 18.00
C ALA A 280 -23.40 4.72 17.19
#